data_675adf9e78c1c742dd842330fe0b6163
#
_entry.id   675adf9e78c1c742dd842330fe0b6163
#
_cell.length_a   1.000
_cell.length_b   1.000
_cell.length_c   1.000
_cell.angle_alpha   90.00
_cell.angle_beta   90.00
_cell.angle_gamma   90.00
#
_symmetry.space_group_name_H-M   'P 1'
#
loop_
_entity.id
_entity.type
_entity.pdbx_description
1 polymer ?
#
loop_
_entity_poly.entity_id
_entity_poly.type
_entity_poly.pdbx_seq_one_letter_code
_entity_poly.pdbx_strand_id
1 'polypeptide(L)'
;MRKRILIITDNVRDQINGVVTTFTNIELLARRDGYDIDYIDPSMFASMAAPGYPEVRLSWPRKIGRLIRSRNPDYIHIATEGPIGLAARLWLDWKGWRYNTSYHTKFPEFIKKLYGIPESVTYAYVRWFHKHSGRVLTTTETMVNDLRSHGFRGDIRAWTRGVDRNIFRSELRERSGGEKILLNVGRVSKEKGLNDFCRLQIPGTRKIVVGDGPYRTELERQYPDVEFVGAK
;
A
#
# COMPACT_ATOMS: atom_id res chain seq x y z
N MET A 1 -4.72 -3.41 31.19
CA MET A 1 -3.74 -2.76 30.29
C MET A 1 -4.21 -2.97 28.86
N ARG A 2 -4.07 -1.94 27.99
CA ARG A 2 -4.36 -2.09 26.57
C ARG A 2 -3.27 -2.95 25.91
N LYS A 3 -3.66 -3.82 24.97
CA LYS A 3 -2.70 -4.61 24.20
C LYS A 3 -2.07 -3.75 23.10
N ARG A 4 -0.78 -3.93 22.86
CA ARG A 4 0.00 -3.16 21.88
C ARG A 4 0.23 -3.94 20.60
N ILE A 5 -0.15 -3.34 19.49
CA ILE A 5 0.12 -3.85 18.15
C ILE A 5 1.22 -2.98 17.54
N LEU A 6 2.35 -3.58 17.18
CA LEU A 6 3.43 -2.91 16.48
C LEU A 6 3.31 -3.16 14.99
N ILE A 7 3.15 -2.10 14.21
CA ILE A 7 3.16 -2.13 12.75
C ILE A 7 4.53 -1.66 12.26
N ILE A 8 5.17 -2.47 11.41
CA ILE A 8 6.47 -2.18 10.82
C ILE A 8 6.28 -2.00 9.32
N THR A 9 6.66 -0.84 8.79
CA THR A 9 6.36 -0.45 7.41
C THR A 9 7.49 0.36 6.77
N ASP A 10 7.64 0.24 5.46
CA ASP A 10 8.52 1.10 4.64
C ASP A 10 7.80 2.33 4.07
N ASN A 11 6.51 2.51 4.39
CA ASN A 11 5.74 3.70 4.01
C ASN A 11 5.83 4.77 5.09
N VAL A 12 6.06 6.01 4.68
CA VAL A 12 5.96 7.18 5.57
C VAL A 12 4.48 7.45 5.86
N ARG A 13 4.15 7.77 7.11
CA ARG A 13 2.75 7.94 7.55
C ARG A 13 2.01 9.09 6.86
N ASP A 14 2.73 10.10 6.40
CA ASP A 14 2.15 11.27 5.72
C ASP A 14 1.92 11.04 4.22
N GLN A 15 2.28 9.86 3.70
CA GLN A 15 2.03 9.52 2.30
C GLN A 15 0.57 9.19 2.04
N ILE A 16 0.01 9.76 0.98
CA ILE A 16 -1.32 9.41 0.48
C ILE A 16 -1.22 8.12 -0.34
N ASN A 17 -1.33 6.98 0.32
CA ASN A 17 -1.40 5.68 -0.33
C ASN A 17 -2.33 4.72 0.42
N GLY A 18 -2.80 3.69 -0.29
CA GLY A 18 -3.80 2.77 0.23
C GLY A 18 -3.34 1.94 1.44
N VAL A 19 -2.03 1.76 1.66
CA VAL A 19 -1.50 1.04 2.83
C VAL A 19 -1.59 1.94 4.05
N VAL A 20 -1.12 3.18 3.94
CA VAL A 20 -1.20 4.17 5.03
C VAL A 20 -2.64 4.42 5.43
N THR A 21 -3.54 4.70 4.47
CA THR A 21 -4.97 4.91 4.74
C THR A 21 -5.59 3.71 5.45
N THR A 22 -5.24 2.48 5.04
CA THR A 22 -5.74 1.27 5.70
C THR A 22 -5.34 1.23 7.17
N PHE A 23 -4.06 1.41 7.48
CA PHE A 23 -3.59 1.33 8.86
C PHE A 23 -4.06 2.50 9.73
N THR A 24 -4.23 3.69 9.16
CA THR A 24 -4.85 4.84 9.87
C THR A 24 -6.29 4.53 10.29
N ASN A 25 -7.09 3.96 9.39
CA ASN A 25 -8.47 3.57 9.70
C ASN A 25 -8.53 2.46 10.75
N ILE A 26 -7.60 1.48 10.68
CA ILE A 26 -7.51 0.42 11.68
C ILE A 26 -7.12 0.98 13.04
N GLU A 27 -6.20 1.94 13.10
CA GLU A 27 -5.79 2.57 14.37
C GLU A 27 -6.99 3.18 15.10
N LEU A 28 -7.87 3.88 14.36
CA LEU A 28 -9.08 4.47 14.95
C LEU A 28 -10.01 3.40 15.54
N LEU A 29 -10.21 2.28 14.84
CA LEU A 29 -11.06 1.17 15.29
C LEU A 29 -10.41 0.40 16.43
N ALA A 30 -9.13 0.08 16.32
CA ALA A 30 -8.37 -0.67 17.32
C ALA A 30 -8.37 0.01 18.70
N ARG A 31 -8.27 1.35 18.72
CA ARG A 31 -8.35 2.11 19.97
C ARG A 31 -9.69 1.95 20.68
N ARG A 32 -10.80 1.83 19.93
CA ARG A 32 -12.14 1.55 20.50
C ARG A 32 -12.20 0.16 21.11
N ASP A 33 -11.51 -0.81 20.49
CA ASP A 33 -11.49 -2.21 20.92
C ASP A 33 -10.42 -2.48 22.00
N GLY A 34 -9.79 -1.44 22.56
CA GLY A 34 -8.83 -1.57 23.66
C GLY A 34 -7.41 -1.94 23.22
N TYR A 35 -7.04 -1.69 21.95
CA TYR A 35 -5.69 -1.85 21.44
C TYR A 35 -5.02 -0.49 21.23
N ASP A 36 -3.71 -0.44 21.49
CA ASP A 36 -2.86 0.67 21.08
C ASP A 36 -2.01 0.24 19.89
N ILE A 37 -1.97 1.06 18.83
CA ILE A 37 -1.13 0.81 17.67
C ILE A 37 0.08 1.74 17.72
N ASP A 38 1.26 1.15 17.58
CA ASP A 38 2.55 1.84 17.45
C ASP A 38 3.20 1.47 16.11
N TYR A 39 4.13 2.31 15.66
CA TYR A 39 4.74 2.15 14.34
C TYR A 39 6.26 2.18 14.42
N ILE A 40 6.88 1.45 13.47
CA ILE A 40 8.27 1.65 13.06
C ILE A 40 8.22 1.91 11.55
N ASP A 41 8.64 3.09 11.13
CA ASP A 41 8.56 3.59 9.78
C ASP A 41 9.83 4.33 9.35
N PRO A 42 9.95 4.77 8.07
CA PRO A 42 11.15 5.45 7.55
C PRO A 42 11.57 6.73 8.29
N SER A 43 10.66 7.41 8.99
CA SER A 43 10.98 8.64 9.73
C SER A 43 11.99 8.42 10.87
N MET A 44 12.12 7.18 11.33
CA MET A 44 13.02 6.78 12.40
C MET A 44 14.44 6.43 11.95
N PHE A 45 14.71 6.49 10.65
CA PHE A 45 15.97 6.03 10.07
C PHE A 45 16.52 7.02 9.05
N ALA A 46 17.85 6.97 8.86
CA ALA A 46 18.44 7.59 7.69
C ALA A 46 17.90 6.91 6.42
N SER A 47 17.45 7.70 5.47
CA SER A 47 16.82 7.19 4.25
C SER A 47 17.17 8.08 3.05
N MET A 48 17.11 7.48 1.85
CA MET A 48 17.22 8.20 0.58
C MET A 48 16.03 7.88 -0.32
N ALA A 49 15.76 8.74 -1.28
CA ALA A 49 14.74 8.46 -2.28
C ALA A 49 15.18 7.31 -3.20
N ALA A 50 14.27 6.43 -3.58
CA ALA A 50 14.55 5.39 -4.55
C ALA A 50 14.75 6.01 -5.95
N PRO A 51 15.72 5.54 -6.74
CA PRO A 51 15.92 6.01 -8.11
C PRO A 51 14.64 5.88 -8.95
N GLY A 52 14.20 6.98 -9.59
CA GLY A 52 13.00 7.03 -10.40
C GLY A 52 11.67 7.07 -9.62
N TYR A 53 11.69 6.94 -8.29
CA TYR A 53 10.51 6.97 -7.40
C TYR A 53 10.82 7.76 -6.13
N PRO A 54 10.84 9.08 -6.19
CA PRO A 54 11.22 9.94 -5.06
C PRO A 54 10.32 9.79 -3.84
N GLU A 55 9.10 9.34 -4.02
CA GLU A 55 8.14 9.03 -2.96
C GLU A 55 8.45 7.72 -2.20
N VAL A 56 9.26 6.83 -2.78
CA VAL A 56 9.69 5.60 -2.13
C VAL A 56 11.00 5.85 -1.39
N ARG A 57 11.00 5.56 -0.09
CA ARG A 57 12.18 5.77 0.77
C ARG A 57 12.91 4.46 0.99
N LEU A 58 14.19 4.42 0.62
CA LEU A 58 15.10 3.34 0.97
C LEU A 58 15.78 3.70 2.29
N SER A 59 15.45 2.96 3.34
CA SER A 59 15.90 3.24 4.70
C SER A 59 17.02 2.31 5.13
N TRP A 60 17.89 2.83 6.03
CA TRP A 60 18.92 2.02 6.72
C TRP A 60 18.46 1.70 8.13
N PRO A 61 17.79 0.56 8.38
CA PRO A 61 17.12 0.24 9.64
C PRO A 61 18.10 -0.25 10.72
N ARG A 62 19.12 0.56 11.01
CA ARG A 62 20.05 0.26 12.09
C ARG A 62 19.32 0.20 13.43
N LYS A 63 19.69 -0.77 14.26
CA LYS A 63 19.14 -0.96 15.61
C LYS A 63 17.64 -1.31 15.63
N ILE A 64 17.08 -1.86 14.53
CA ILE A 64 15.66 -2.27 14.42
C ILE A 64 15.21 -3.09 15.63
N GLY A 65 16.00 -4.07 16.08
CA GLY A 65 15.67 -4.92 17.21
C GLY A 65 15.62 -4.18 18.55
N ARG A 66 16.37 -3.06 18.72
CA ARG A 66 16.24 -2.21 19.90
C ARG A 66 14.90 -1.47 19.88
N LEU A 67 14.51 -0.95 18.72
CA LEU A 67 13.25 -0.25 18.54
C LEU A 67 12.07 -1.20 18.78
N ILE A 68 12.09 -2.41 18.21
CA ILE A 68 11.03 -3.41 18.46
C ILE A 68 10.91 -3.72 19.95
N ARG A 69 12.02 -3.97 20.65
CA ARG A 69 11.99 -4.26 22.09
C ARG A 69 11.49 -3.09 22.93
N SER A 70 11.90 -1.86 22.62
CA SER A 70 11.48 -0.67 23.37
C SER A 70 9.99 -0.39 23.29
N ARG A 71 9.30 -0.84 22.23
CA ARG A 71 7.84 -0.73 22.08
C ARG A 71 7.07 -1.76 22.92
N ASN A 72 7.74 -2.82 23.38
CA ASN A 72 7.14 -3.90 24.17
C ASN A 72 5.79 -4.39 23.58
N PRO A 73 5.76 -4.85 22.32
CA PRO A 73 4.52 -5.20 21.64
C PRO A 73 3.97 -6.56 22.07
N ASP A 74 2.64 -6.67 22.19
CA ASP A 74 1.94 -7.96 22.30
C ASP A 74 1.79 -8.65 20.96
N TYR A 75 1.65 -7.87 19.88
CA TYR A 75 1.51 -8.35 18.51
C TYR A 75 2.40 -7.55 17.55
N ILE A 76 2.97 -8.23 16.58
CA ILE A 76 3.84 -7.63 15.56
C ILE A 76 3.29 -7.94 14.18
N HIS A 77 3.20 -6.90 13.35
CA HIS A 77 2.79 -6.99 11.97
C HIS A 77 3.76 -6.26 11.06
N ILE A 78 4.36 -6.99 10.11
CA ILE A 78 5.22 -6.39 9.07
C ILE A 78 4.33 -6.12 7.85
N ALA A 79 4.16 -4.85 7.54
CA ALA A 79 3.22 -4.40 6.51
C ALA A 79 3.81 -4.33 5.10
N THR A 80 5.14 -4.32 4.97
CA THR A 80 5.82 -4.17 3.68
C THR A 80 7.10 -4.98 3.61
N GLU A 81 7.52 -5.34 2.38
CA GLU A 81 8.68 -6.20 2.09
C GLU A 81 9.97 -5.42 1.82
N GLY A 82 9.98 -4.12 2.11
CA GLY A 82 11.12 -3.25 1.90
C GLY A 82 12.23 -3.42 2.97
N PRO A 83 13.24 -2.52 2.98
CA PRO A 83 14.40 -2.63 3.85
C PRO A 83 14.08 -2.70 5.35
N ILE A 84 13.08 -1.94 5.82
CA ILE A 84 12.67 -1.95 7.23
C ILE A 84 11.98 -3.27 7.57
N GLY A 85 11.02 -3.68 6.72
CA GLY A 85 10.34 -4.96 6.88
C GLY A 85 11.31 -6.14 6.85
N LEU A 86 12.28 -6.12 5.93
CA LEU A 86 13.31 -7.16 5.82
C LEU A 86 14.17 -7.24 7.09
N ALA A 87 14.67 -6.12 7.56
CA ALA A 87 15.51 -6.09 8.77
C ALA A 87 14.72 -6.56 10.02
N ALA A 88 13.46 -6.15 10.11
CA ALA A 88 12.57 -6.60 11.19
C ALA A 88 12.34 -8.11 11.13
N ARG A 89 12.00 -8.63 9.95
CA ARG A 89 11.80 -10.08 9.72
C ARG A 89 13.02 -10.88 10.13
N LEU A 90 14.22 -10.50 9.67
CA LEU A 90 15.46 -11.20 10.00
C LEU A 90 15.73 -11.20 11.51
N TRP A 91 15.50 -10.06 12.16
CA TRP A 91 15.70 -9.94 13.60
C TRP A 91 14.67 -10.77 14.40
N LEU A 92 13.40 -10.76 13.98
CA LEU A 92 12.33 -11.52 14.63
C LEU A 92 12.54 -13.03 14.48
N ASP A 93 12.94 -13.49 13.29
CA ASP A 93 13.30 -14.88 13.04
C ASP A 93 14.47 -15.32 13.93
N TRP A 94 15.53 -14.49 14.03
CA TRP A 94 16.68 -14.79 14.89
C TRP A 94 16.29 -14.90 16.38
N LYS A 95 15.31 -14.08 16.82
CA LYS A 95 14.80 -14.10 18.20
C LYS A 95 13.70 -15.14 18.45
N GLY A 96 13.19 -15.79 17.42
CA GLY A 96 12.04 -16.71 17.54
C GLY A 96 10.73 -16.01 17.92
N TRP A 97 10.60 -14.71 17.62
CA TRP A 97 9.39 -13.95 17.91
C TRP A 97 8.35 -14.15 16.81
N ARG A 98 7.08 -14.29 17.21
CA ARG A 98 5.97 -14.46 16.28
C ARG A 98 5.57 -13.11 15.67
N TYR A 99 5.25 -13.11 14.39
CA TYR A 99 4.76 -11.95 13.66
C TYR A 99 3.84 -12.39 12.52
N ASN A 100 3.02 -11.45 12.07
CA ASN A 100 2.24 -11.58 10.83
C ASN A 100 2.79 -10.63 9.77
N THR A 101 2.43 -10.86 8.52
CA THR A 101 2.85 -10.03 7.41
C THR A 101 1.66 -9.68 6.53
N SER A 102 1.81 -8.64 5.70
CA SER A 102 0.87 -8.31 4.63
C SER A 102 1.53 -8.34 3.27
N TYR A 103 0.75 -8.71 2.26
CA TYR A 103 1.08 -8.57 0.85
C TYR A 103 0.04 -7.66 0.19
N HIS A 104 0.41 -6.40 -0.05
CA HIS A 104 -0.54 -5.36 -0.48
C HIS A 104 -0.50 -5.05 -1.97
N THR A 105 0.60 -5.34 -2.63
CA THR A 105 0.88 -4.95 -4.02
C THR A 105 1.47 -6.14 -4.75
N LYS A 106 1.16 -6.26 -6.04
CA LYS A 106 1.86 -7.21 -6.93
C LYS A 106 3.30 -6.76 -7.14
N PHE A 107 4.09 -6.91 -6.08
CA PHE A 107 5.47 -6.46 -6.01
C PHE A 107 6.35 -7.05 -7.12
N PRO A 108 6.26 -8.34 -7.49
CA PRO A 108 7.04 -8.92 -8.57
C PRO A 108 6.79 -8.28 -9.91
N GLU A 109 5.53 -8.07 -10.29
CA GLU A 109 5.15 -7.43 -11.56
C GLU A 109 5.57 -5.96 -11.58
N PHE A 110 5.47 -5.29 -10.45
CA PHE A 110 5.92 -3.91 -10.30
C PHE A 110 7.43 -3.78 -10.50
N ILE A 111 8.23 -4.62 -9.86
CA ILE A 111 9.69 -4.63 -9.97
C ILE A 111 10.15 -5.02 -11.38
N LYS A 112 9.48 -5.97 -12.03
CA LYS A 112 9.75 -6.30 -13.44
C LYS A 112 9.52 -5.10 -14.35
N LYS A 113 8.40 -4.39 -14.16
CA LYS A 113 8.06 -3.21 -14.99
C LYS A 113 9.07 -2.08 -14.80
N LEU A 114 9.61 -1.88 -13.60
CA LEU A 114 10.52 -0.81 -13.27
C LEU A 114 11.98 -1.09 -13.64
N TYR A 115 12.44 -2.27 -13.28
CA TYR A 115 13.86 -2.62 -13.29
C TYR A 115 14.18 -3.80 -14.22
N GLY A 116 13.20 -4.38 -14.89
CA GLY A 116 13.39 -5.53 -15.77
C GLY A 116 13.74 -6.84 -15.04
N ILE A 117 13.67 -6.88 -13.71
CA ILE A 117 13.99 -8.08 -12.94
C ILE A 117 12.90 -9.14 -13.17
N PRO A 118 13.27 -10.40 -13.53
CA PRO A 118 12.28 -11.45 -13.75
C PRO A 118 11.38 -11.70 -12.53
N GLU A 119 10.08 -11.86 -12.77
CA GLU A 119 9.10 -12.14 -11.71
C GLU A 119 9.44 -13.36 -10.88
N SER A 120 10.04 -14.41 -11.49
CA SER A 120 10.46 -15.61 -10.79
C SER A 120 11.43 -15.34 -9.64
N VAL A 121 12.37 -14.39 -9.82
CA VAL A 121 13.34 -13.97 -8.81
C VAL A 121 12.64 -13.24 -7.66
N THR A 122 11.79 -12.28 -8.01
CA THR A 122 11.05 -11.49 -7.01
C THR A 122 10.00 -12.31 -6.28
N TYR A 123 9.31 -13.26 -6.95
CA TYR A 123 8.44 -14.21 -6.27
C TYR A 123 9.20 -15.15 -5.33
N ALA A 124 10.44 -15.57 -5.68
CA ALA A 124 11.28 -16.34 -4.76
C ALA A 124 11.62 -15.55 -3.50
N TYR A 125 11.97 -14.25 -3.65
CA TYR A 125 12.19 -13.33 -2.53
C TYR A 125 10.94 -13.20 -1.66
N VAL A 126 9.78 -12.91 -2.24
CA VAL A 126 8.54 -12.67 -1.49
C VAL A 126 8.08 -13.95 -0.77
N ARG A 127 8.16 -15.12 -1.42
CA ARG A 127 7.91 -16.41 -0.75
C ARG A 127 8.82 -16.62 0.46
N TRP A 128 10.12 -16.36 0.29
CA TRP A 128 11.08 -16.47 1.38
C TRP A 128 10.77 -15.47 2.49
N PHE A 129 10.41 -14.24 2.14
CA PHE A 129 10.07 -13.20 3.10
C PHE A 129 8.89 -13.59 4.00
N HIS A 130 7.83 -14.14 3.43
CA HIS A 130 6.63 -14.52 4.17
C HIS A 130 6.66 -15.91 4.81
N LYS A 131 7.71 -16.69 4.55
CA LYS A 131 7.79 -18.13 4.93
C LYS A 131 7.54 -18.40 6.42
N HIS A 132 8.03 -17.55 7.30
CA HIS A 132 7.94 -17.73 8.76
C HIS A 132 6.85 -16.88 9.40
N SER A 133 6.07 -16.18 8.61
CA SER A 133 4.90 -15.44 9.09
C SER A 133 3.85 -16.40 9.66
N GLY A 134 3.30 -16.05 10.81
CA GLY A 134 2.18 -16.80 11.37
C GLY A 134 0.94 -16.74 10.48
N ARG A 135 0.72 -15.56 9.88
CA ARG A 135 -0.33 -15.32 8.90
C ARG A 135 0.13 -14.27 7.89
N VAL A 136 -0.20 -14.51 6.61
CA VAL A 136 -0.03 -13.55 5.51
C VAL A 136 -1.40 -12.96 5.18
N LEU A 137 -1.55 -11.64 5.34
CA LEU A 137 -2.77 -10.93 4.99
C LEU A 137 -2.64 -10.32 3.59
N THR A 138 -3.67 -10.49 2.76
CA THR A 138 -3.71 -9.89 1.43
C THR A 138 -5.08 -9.29 1.13
N THR A 139 -5.21 -8.56 0.03
CA THR A 139 -6.37 -7.68 -0.20
C THR A 139 -7.64 -8.40 -0.67
N THR A 140 -7.50 -9.49 -1.42
CA THR A 140 -8.64 -10.19 -2.05
C THR A 140 -8.41 -11.71 -2.11
N GLU A 141 -9.48 -12.49 -2.26
CA GLU A 141 -9.40 -13.93 -2.51
C GLU A 141 -8.66 -14.26 -3.82
N THR A 142 -8.81 -13.42 -4.85
CA THR A 142 -8.04 -13.55 -6.09
C THR A 142 -6.54 -13.49 -5.81
N MET A 143 -6.11 -12.57 -4.93
CA MET A 143 -4.71 -12.46 -4.54
C MET A 143 -4.25 -13.66 -3.69
N VAL A 144 -5.11 -14.23 -2.84
CA VAL A 144 -4.82 -15.48 -2.11
C VAL A 144 -4.52 -16.60 -3.10
N ASN A 145 -5.37 -16.76 -4.13
CA ASN A 145 -5.20 -17.78 -5.14
C ASN A 145 -3.94 -17.55 -6.00
N ASP A 146 -3.67 -16.29 -6.34
CA ASP A 146 -2.46 -15.89 -7.08
C ASP A 146 -1.19 -16.24 -6.29
N LEU A 147 -1.12 -15.89 -5.01
CA LEU A 147 0.02 -16.26 -4.14
C LEU A 147 0.19 -17.78 -4.04
N ARG A 148 -0.90 -18.53 -3.89
CA ARG A 148 -0.86 -20.00 -3.85
C ARG A 148 -0.34 -20.61 -5.15
N SER A 149 -0.77 -20.09 -6.31
CA SER A 149 -0.27 -20.53 -7.63
C SER A 149 1.22 -20.29 -7.81
N HIS A 150 1.76 -19.25 -7.14
CA HIS A 150 3.20 -18.96 -7.09
C HIS A 150 3.94 -19.70 -5.95
N GLY A 151 3.32 -20.74 -5.37
CA GLY A 151 3.97 -21.64 -4.40
C GLY A 151 4.09 -21.10 -2.97
N PHE A 152 3.31 -20.11 -2.61
CA PHE A 152 3.19 -19.69 -1.20
C PHE A 152 2.45 -20.76 -0.38
N ARG A 153 2.98 -21.04 0.81
CA ARG A 153 2.42 -22.00 1.76
C ARG A 153 2.10 -21.29 3.07
N GLY A 154 1.25 -21.92 3.90
CA GLY A 154 0.87 -21.37 5.21
C GLY A 154 -0.51 -20.73 5.23
N ASP A 155 -0.81 -19.99 6.30
CA ASP A 155 -2.10 -19.34 6.52
C ASP A 155 -2.14 -18.00 5.76
N ILE A 156 -2.66 -18.01 4.54
CA ILE A 156 -2.88 -16.82 3.71
C ILE A 156 -4.35 -16.49 3.77
N ARG A 157 -4.70 -15.25 4.11
CA ARG A 157 -6.10 -14.83 4.22
C ARG A 157 -6.34 -13.51 3.51
N ALA A 158 -7.48 -13.43 2.85
CA ALA A 158 -7.99 -12.17 2.38
C ALA A 158 -8.41 -11.31 3.58
N TRP A 159 -7.93 -10.07 3.55
CA TRP A 159 -8.30 -9.03 4.48
C TRP A 159 -8.83 -7.84 3.69
N THR A 160 -10.15 -7.83 3.51
CA THR A 160 -10.83 -6.76 2.79
C THR A 160 -10.71 -5.46 3.56
N ARG A 161 -10.25 -4.43 2.89
CA ARG A 161 -10.17 -3.09 3.48
C ARG A 161 -11.58 -2.54 3.64
N GLY A 162 -11.89 -2.04 4.82
CA GLY A 162 -13.14 -1.35 5.07
C GLY A 162 -13.21 0.00 4.36
N VAL A 163 -14.42 0.52 4.22
CA VAL A 163 -14.70 1.87 3.74
C VAL A 163 -15.43 2.62 4.85
N ASP A 164 -15.04 3.86 5.11
CA ASP A 164 -15.77 4.71 6.04
C ASP A 164 -17.11 5.11 5.44
N ARG A 165 -18.20 4.52 5.96
CA ARG A 165 -19.56 4.75 5.50
C ARG A 165 -20.10 6.14 5.89
N ASN A 166 -19.43 6.86 6.75
CA ASN A 166 -19.77 8.25 7.05
C ASN A 166 -19.26 9.22 5.98
N ILE A 167 -18.16 8.85 5.32
CA ILE A 167 -17.57 9.62 4.21
C ILE A 167 -18.18 9.18 2.88
N PHE A 168 -18.20 7.87 2.61
CA PHE A 168 -18.68 7.31 1.35
C PHE A 168 -20.17 6.91 1.47
N ARG A 169 -21.04 7.89 1.20
CA ARG A 169 -22.50 7.75 1.25
C ARG A 169 -23.13 8.05 -0.09
N SER A 170 -24.02 7.19 -0.55
CA SER A 170 -24.73 7.37 -1.83
C SER A 170 -25.73 8.53 -1.80
N GLU A 171 -26.23 8.87 -0.61
CA GLU A 171 -27.19 9.97 -0.41
C GLU A 171 -26.60 11.34 -0.69
N LEU A 172 -25.27 11.48 -0.63
CA LEU A 172 -24.57 12.73 -0.95
C LEU A 172 -24.42 12.97 -2.44
N ARG A 173 -24.89 12.06 -3.27
CA ARG A 173 -24.83 12.22 -4.72
C ARG A 173 -25.95 13.14 -5.20
N GLU A 174 -25.65 14.37 -5.55
CA GLU A 174 -26.53 15.21 -6.34
C GLU A 174 -26.60 14.65 -7.77
N ARG A 175 -27.80 14.26 -8.20
CA ARG A 175 -28.06 13.90 -9.59
C ARG A 175 -28.20 15.20 -10.40
N SER A 176 -27.10 15.72 -10.91
CA SER A 176 -27.15 16.73 -11.97
C SER A 176 -27.68 16.06 -13.24
N GLY A 177 -28.91 16.38 -13.62
CA GLY A 177 -29.49 15.90 -14.87
C GLY A 177 -28.76 16.51 -16.05
N GLY A 178 -28.19 15.70 -16.93
CA GLY A 178 -27.71 16.13 -18.23
C GLY A 178 -26.43 15.47 -18.70
N GLU A 179 -25.28 15.99 -18.31
CA GLU A 179 -23.99 15.56 -18.87
C GLU A 179 -23.46 14.31 -18.17
N LYS A 180 -23.07 13.30 -18.93
CA LYS A 180 -22.39 12.11 -18.40
C LYS A 180 -20.95 12.44 -18.06
N ILE A 181 -20.53 12.09 -16.84
CA ILE A 181 -19.15 12.30 -16.38
C ILE A 181 -18.44 10.95 -16.32
N LEU A 182 -17.30 10.84 -16.99
CA LEU A 182 -16.33 9.79 -16.79
C LEU A 182 -15.33 10.28 -15.74
N LEU A 183 -15.26 9.58 -14.61
CA LEU A 183 -14.45 9.97 -13.47
C LEU A 183 -13.33 8.94 -13.25
N ASN A 184 -12.10 9.43 -13.14
CA ASN A 184 -10.97 8.66 -12.63
C ASN A 184 -10.48 9.30 -11.33
N VAL A 185 -10.36 8.50 -10.26
CA VAL A 185 -9.88 8.97 -8.94
C VAL A 185 -8.65 8.18 -8.54
N GLY A 186 -7.52 8.86 -8.35
CA GLY A 186 -6.30 8.22 -7.92
C GLY A 186 -5.03 8.99 -8.24
N ARG A 187 -3.88 8.42 -7.86
CA ARG A 187 -2.59 9.02 -8.17
C ARG A 187 -2.36 9.08 -9.68
N VAL A 188 -1.92 10.25 -10.15
CA VAL A 188 -1.63 10.48 -11.58
C VAL A 188 -0.19 10.03 -11.87
N SER A 189 -0.04 8.75 -12.23
CA SER A 189 1.25 8.09 -12.45
C SER A 189 1.17 7.09 -13.61
N LYS A 190 2.32 6.80 -14.24
CA LYS A 190 2.39 5.98 -15.47
C LYS A 190 1.82 4.58 -15.29
N GLU A 191 2.00 3.97 -14.12
CA GLU A 191 1.50 2.61 -13.84
C GLU A 191 -0.03 2.52 -13.73
N LYS A 192 -0.74 3.66 -13.60
CA LYS A 192 -2.21 3.71 -13.52
C LYS A 192 -2.92 3.65 -14.87
N GLY A 193 -2.18 3.66 -15.99
CA GLY A 193 -2.76 3.51 -17.32
C GLY A 193 -3.69 4.65 -17.75
N LEU A 194 -3.50 5.85 -17.19
CA LEU A 194 -4.38 7.00 -17.44
C LEU A 194 -4.45 7.43 -18.92
N ASN A 195 -3.43 7.10 -19.74
CA ASN A 195 -3.50 7.33 -21.18
C ASN A 195 -4.73 6.68 -21.83
N ASP A 196 -5.07 5.46 -21.44
CA ASP A 196 -6.22 4.76 -22.00
C ASP A 196 -7.53 5.43 -21.60
N PHE A 197 -7.65 5.87 -20.36
CA PHE A 197 -8.78 6.68 -19.90
C PHE A 197 -8.88 8.01 -20.65
N CYS A 198 -7.79 8.75 -20.81
CA CYS A 198 -7.77 10.03 -21.48
C CYS A 198 -8.11 9.94 -22.97
N ARG A 199 -7.73 8.83 -23.63
CA ARG A 199 -8.04 8.57 -25.06
C ARG A 199 -9.50 8.23 -25.34
N LEU A 200 -10.29 7.85 -24.32
CA LEU A 200 -11.70 7.51 -24.55
C LEU A 200 -12.43 8.70 -25.21
N GLN A 201 -13.17 8.40 -26.28
CA GLN A 201 -14.04 9.34 -26.97
C GLN A 201 -15.47 8.83 -26.88
N ILE A 202 -16.26 9.38 -25.95
CA ILE A 202 -17.67 9.02 -25.77
C ILE A 202 -18.49 10.28 -25.94
N PRO A 203 -19.34 10.37 -26.98
CA PRO A 203 -20.15 11.56 -27.23
C PRO A 203 -21.01 11.95 -26.04
N GLY A 204 -21.08 13.25 -25.75
CA GLY A 204 -21.88 13.78 -24.65
C GLY A 204 -21.35 13.46 -23.25
N THR A 205 -20.04 13.17 -23.14
CA THR A 205 -19.42 12.92 -21.84
C THR A 205 -18.27 13.88 -21.56
N ARG A 206 -18.13 14.28 -20.30
CA ARG A 206 -16.98 15.03 -19.76
C ARG A 206 -16.05 14.09 -19.01
N LYS A 207 -14.74 14.24 -19.20
CA LYS A 207 -13.72 13.43 -18.52
C LYS A 207 -13.07 14.23 -17.39
N ILE A 208 -13.10 13.69 -16.18
CA ILE A 208 -12.50 14.33 -14.99
C ILE A 208 -11.52 13.36 -14.33
N VAL A 209 -10.31 13.85 -14.04
CA VAL A 209 -9.30 13.15 -13.25
C VAL A 209 -9.13 13.87 -11.92
N VAL A 210 -9.44 13.17 -10.83
CA VAL A 210 -9.24 13.62 -9.45
C VAL A 210 -7.99 12.92 -8.90
N GLY A 211 -7.00 13.71 -8.52
CA GLY A 211 -5.73 13.25 -8.01
C GLY A 211 -4.56 14.08 -8.50
N ASP A 212 -3.38 13.75 -7.98
CA ASP A 212 -2.14 14.41 -8.37
C ASP A 212 -1.02 13.37 -8.53
N GLY A 213 0.09 13.77 -9.15
CA GLY A 213 1.25 12.92 -9.32
C GLY A 213 2.18 13.34 -10.46
N PRO A 214 3.33 12.67 -10.58
CA PRO A 214 4.42 13.10 -11.47
C PRO A 214 4.06 13.05 -12.97
N TYR A 215 2.98 12.37 -13.33
CA TYR A 215 2.57 12.22 -14.74
C TYR A 215 1.49 13.24 -15.17
N ARG A 216 1.01 14.08 -14.25
CA ARG A 216 -0.09 15.02 -14.47
C ARG A 216 0.22 16.03 -15.57
N THR A 217 1.33 16.77 -15.47
CA THR A 217 1.70 17.82 -16.42
C THR A 217 1.83 17.29 -17.86
N GLU A 218 2.35 16.05 -18.01
CA GLU A 218 2.46 15.42 -19.32
C GLU A 218 1.08 15.11 -19.91
N LEU A 219 0.14 14.58 -19.09
CA LEU A 219 -1.21 14.24 -19.52
C LEU A 219 -2.06 15.47 -19.81
N GLU A 220 -1.98 16.53 -18.98
CA GLU A 220 -2.68 17.82 -19.24
C GLU A 220 -2.28 18.41 -20.60
N ARG A 221 -0.98 18.35 -20.93
CA ARG A 221 -0.49 18.82 -22.23
C ARG A 221 -0.98 17.96 -23.40
N GLN A 222 -1.05 16.63 -23.22
CA GLN A 222 -1.40 15.67 -24.26
C GLN A 222 -2.91 15.59 -24.50
N TYR A 223 -3.73 15.83 -23.47
CA TYR A 223 -5.19 15.66 -23.48
C TYR A 223 -5.88 16.90 -22.89
N PRO A 224 -5.93 18.01 -23.67
CA PRO A 224 -6.51 19.28 -23.17
C PRO A 224 -8.04 19.23 -22.97
N ASP A 225 -8.70 18.19 -23.51
CA ASP A 225 -10.13 17.91 -23.33
C ASP A 225 -10.45 17.17 -22.02
N VAL A 226 -9.45 16.81 -21.22
CA VAL A 226 -9.59 16.14 -19.92
C VAL A 226 -9.36 17.14 -18.79
N GLU A 227 -10.30 17.22 -17.87
CA GLU A 227 -10.21 18.10 -16.70
C GLU A 227 -9.42 17.42 -15.57
N PHE A 228 -8.29 18.01 -15.16
CA PHE A 228 -7.49 17.56 -14.03
C PHE A 228 -7.72 18.49 -12.83
N VAL A 229 -8.50 18.07 -11.85
CA VAL A 229 -8.92 18.90 -10.71
C VAL A 229 -7.98 18.84 -9.49
N GLY A 230 -6.90 18.07 -9.58
CA GLY A 230 -5.96 17.87 -8.47
C GLY A 230 -6.48 16.92 -7.40
N ALA A 231 -5.72 16.79 -6.32
CA ALA A 231 -6.12 16.00 -5.15
C ALA A 231 -7.25 16.72 -4.38
N LYS A 232 -8.21 15.94 -3.90
CA LYS A 232 -9.37 16.38 -3.12
C LYS A 232 -9.46 15.59 -1.83
#